data_b287306e0d8539bd1e16901ccea2f345
#
_entry.id   b287306e0d8539bd1e16901ccea2f345
#
_cell.length_a   1.000
_cell.length_b   1.000
_cell.length_c   1.000
_cell.angle_alpha   90.00
_cell.angle_beta   90.00
_cell.angle_gamma   90.00
#
_symmetry.space_group_name_H-M   'P 1'
#
loop_
_entity.id
_entity.type
_entity.pdbx_description
1 polymer ?
#
loop_
_entity_poly.entity_id
_entity_poly.type
_entity_poly.pdbx_seq_one_letter_code
_entity_poly.pdbx_strand_id
1 'polypeptide(L)'
;MRGKAPDFHRVPNRADRPKPNSLCTIWVIDLPPRISPFGDMDFSTRITRLPTAFEAERGAETALLVPQADGDLAKLLAGAGGCSPYIRSLVEKEADWLVPAFNDPEAAVTDQLTELHRGSVAKLSVALRQAKRRVALITGLADLAGVWSLETVTSILTEFADVSCTLALRAGLEGELKRGKLPGVTEGDLASGAGMVVLAMGKMGAGELNYSSDIDLICLFDETRFERGDYPEVRAAFVRATKRMVAVLSDLSSEGYVFRTDLRLRPDPGVTPVCMSMAGAESYYESQGRTWERAAYIKARPAAGDLAAGGQFLQSLRPFVWRRHLDFAAIQDAHDMRLRI
;
A
#
# COMPACT_ATOMS: atom_id res chain seq x y z
N MET A 1 -16.15 20.07 51.22
CA MET A 1 -16.42 20.38 49.79
C MET A 1 -16.19 19.14 48.97
N ARG A 2 -17.25 18.49 48.49
CA ARG A 2 -17.17 17.23 47.70
C ARG A 2 -17.21 17.63 46.22
N GLY A 3 -16.10 17.39 45.52
CA GLY A 3 -16.01 17.62 44.06
C GLY A 3 -16.83 16.59 43.30
N LYS A 4 -17.66 17.05 42.38
CA LYS A 4 -18.42 16.21 41.46
C LYS A 4 -17.50 15.58 40.42
N ALA A 5 -17.63 14.28 40.21
CA ALA A 5 -16.99 13.55 39.10
C ALA A 5 -17.58 14.02 37.75
N PRO A 6 -16.78 14.01 36.66
CA PRO A 6 -17.28 14.35 35.35
C PRO A 6 -18.15 13.23 34.78
N ASP A 7 -19.27 13.64 34.18
CA ASP A 7 -20.29 12.78 33.57
C ASP A 7 -19.84 12.38 32.15
N PHE A 8 -19.49 11.09 31.94
CA PHE A 8 -18.92 10.57 30.69
C PHE A 8 -19.97 9.95 29.73
N HIS A 9 -21.28 10.25 29.92
CA HIS A 9 -22.34 9.68 29.08
C HIS A 9 -23.16 10.74 28.33
N ARG A 10 -22.53 11.51 27.44
CA ARG A 10 -23.29 12.28 26.46
C ARG A 10 -22.85 11.95 25.04
N VAL A 11 -23.57 11.03 24.41
CA VAL A 11 -23.49 10.78 22.96
C VAL A 11 -23.94 12.04 22.24
N PRO A 12 -23.15 12.63 21.31
CA PRO A 12 -23.56 13.83 20.57
C PRO A 12 -24.76 13.51 19.68
N ASN A 13 -25.75 14.36 19.71
CA ASN A 13 -26.99 14.23 18.93
C ASN A 13 -26.69 14.50 17.44
N ARG A 14 -27.40 13.79 16.55
CA ARG A 14 -27.25 13.84 15.08
C ARG A 14 -27.41 15.25 14.46
N ALA A 15 -27.92 16.22 15.23
CA ALA A 15 -28.12 17.62 14.82
C ALA A 15 -26.85 18.49 14.86
N ASP A 16 -25.78 18.05 15.54
CA ASP A 16 -24.56 18.85 15.76
C ASP A 16 -23.43 18.56 14.76
N ARG A 17 -23.70 17.81 13.71
CA ARG A 17 -22.70 17.56 12.66
C ARG A 17 -22.70 18.73 11.65
N PRO A 18 -21.53 19.31 11.32
CA PRO A 18 -21.46 20.33 10.28
C PRO A 18 -21.93 19.73 8.95
N LYS A 19 -22.81 20.44 8.25
CA LYS A 19 -23.28 20.07 6.91
C LYS A 19 -22.08 20.08 5.95
N PRO A 20 -21.91 19.08 5.09
CA PRO A 20 -20.86 19.10 4.08
C PRO A 20 -21.16 20.20 3.07
N ASN A 21 -20.28 21.16 2.94
CA ASN A 21 -20.28 22.13 1.85
C ASN A 21 -20.12 21.36 0.52
N SER A 22 -21.08 21.57 -0.37
CA SER A 22 -21.08 21.07 -1.74
C SER A 22 -20.00 21.78 -2.57
N LEU A 23 -18.79 21.26 -2.54
CA LEU A 23 -17.78 21.48 -3.57
C LEU A 23 -17.13 20.13 -3.81
N CYS A 24 -17.16 19.74 -5.07
CA CYS A 24 -16.45 18.58 -5.61
C CYS A 24 -14.96 18.76 -5.34
N THR A 25 -14.53 18.42 -4.12
CA THR A 25 -13.14 18.44 -3.74
C THR A 25 -12.52 17.19 -4.31
N ILE A 26 -11.86 17.33 -5.46
CA ILE A 26 -10.86 16.39 -5.91
C ILE A 26 -9.87 16.29 -4.75
N TRP A 27 -9.90 15.15 -4.02
CA TRP A 27 -8.92 14.86 -3.00
C TRP A 27 -7.60 14.62 -3.71
N VAL A 28 -6.85 15.70 -3.89
CA VAL A 28 -5.42 15.62 -4.05
C VAL A 28 -4.93 15.06 -2.72
N ILE A 29 -4.55 13.77 -2.69
CA ILE A 29 -3.60 13.34 -1.66
C ILE A 29 -2.46 14.33 -1.83
N ASP A 30 -2.12 15.08 -0.77
CA ASP A 30 -0.89 15.86 -0.74
C ASP A 30 0.24 14.83 -0.91
N LEU A 31 0.53 14.52 -2.16
CA LEU A 31 1.80 13.92 -2.52
C LEU A 31 2.83 14.93 -2.02
N PRO A 32 3.85 14.48 -1.29
CA PRO A 32 4.88 15.39 -0.82
C PRO A 32 5.32 16.27 -1.97
N PRO A 33 5.56 17.57 -1.74
CA PRO A 33 5.91 18.52 -2.80
C PRO A 33 7.04 17.91 -3.62
N ARG A 34 6.99 18.08 -4.95
CA ARG A 34 8.03 17.66 -5.89
C ARG A 34 9.40 18.06 -5.32
N ILE A 35 9.98 17.17 -4.55
CA ILE A 35 11.36 17.32 -4.12
C ILE A 35 12.15 16.46 -5.09
N SER A 36 12.42 17.01 -6.28
CA SER A 36 13.65 16.65 -6.97
C SER A 36 14.76 17.42 -6.26
N PRO A 37 15.56 16.80 -5.39
CA PRO A 37 16.73 17.45 -4.81
C PRO A 37 17.80 17.74 -5.86
N PHE A 38 17.59 17.33 -7.13
CA PHE A 38 18.58 17.35 -8.20
C PHE A 38 18.26 18.34 -9.34
N GLY A 39 17.20 19.17 -9.25
CA GLY A 39 16.84 20.08 -10.33
C GLY A 39 16.50 19.35 -11.66
N ASP A 40 16.44 20.10 -12.78
CA ASP A 40 16.16 19.60 -14.13
C ASP A 40 17.30 18.78 -14.75
N MET A 41 17.95 17.86 -14.01
CA MET A 41 19.01 17.01 -14.56
C MET A 41 18.42 15.74 -15.17
N ASP A 42 18.64 15.57 -16.46
CA ASP A 42 18.32 14.38 -17.23
C ASP A 42 18.87 13.10 -16.56
N PHE A 43 18.13 12.01 -16.62
CA PHE A 43 18.49 10.71 -16.08
C PHE A 43 19.91 10.28 -16.50
N SER A 44 20.25 10.48 -17.78
CA SER A 44 21.53 10.08 -18.35
C SER A 44 22.72 10.72 -17.63
N THR A 45 22.60 11.98 -17.22
CA THR A 45 23.66 12.74 -16.52
C THR A 45 23.87 12.29 -15.07
N ARG A 46 22.91 11.54 -14.52
CA ARG A 46 22.90 11.02 -13.14
C ARG A 46 23.43 9.58 -13.05
N ILE A 47 23.69 8.91 -14.17
CA ILE A 47 24.20 7.54 -14.19
C ILE A 47 25.59 7.49 -13.53
N THR A 48 25.73 6.70 -12.47
CA THR A 48 26.98 6.53 -11.74
C THR A 48 27.59 5.13 -11.90
N ARG A 49 26.80 4.17 -12.36
CA ARG A 49 27.23 2.77 -12.57
C ARG A 49 26.43 2.14 -13.71
N LEU A 50 27.03 1.16 -14.36
CA LEU A 50 26.43 0.44 -15.47
C LEU A 50 26.55 -1.06 -15.23
N PRO A 51 25.46 -1.84 -15.28
CA PRO A 51 25.52 -3.29 -15.20
C PRO A 51 26.18 -3.87 -16.46
N THR A 52 26.99 -4.91 -16.31
CA THR A 52 27.52 -5.67 -17.45
C THR A 52 26.56 -6.77 -17.85
N ALA A 53 26.17 -6.83 -19.11
CA ALA A 53 25.27 -7.84 -19.62
C ALA A 53 25.84 -9.26 -19.44
N PHE A 54 25.10 -10.15 -18.81
CA PHE A 54 25.42 -11.58 -18.76
C PHE A 54 25.17 -12.23 -20.11
N GLU A 55 24.02 -11.98 -20.75
CA GLU A 55 23.68 -12.40 -22.10
C GLU A 55 23.82 -11.19 -23.07
N ALA A 56 25.00 -11.02 -23.68
CA ALA A 56 25.34 -9.85 -24.47
C ALA A 56 24.40 -9.63 -25.66
N GLU A 57 24.00 -10.70 -26.39
CA GLU A 57 23.12 -10.62 -27.55
C GLU A 57 21.72 -10.10 -27.12
N ARG A 58 21.15 -10.66 -26.08
CA ARG A 58 19.84 -10.23 -25.53
C ARG A 58 19.89 -8.82 -24.94
N GLY A 59 21.04 -8.45 -24.38
CA GLY A 59 21.27 -7.07 -23.97
C GLY A 59 21.22 -6.09 -25.15
N ALA A 60 21.93 -6.40 -26.22
CA ALA A 60 21.91 -5.60 -27.44
C ALA A 60 20.52 -5.50 -28.06
N GLU A 61 19.77 -6.62 -28.14
CA GLU A 61 18.37 -6.64 -28.58
C GLU A 61 17.50 -5.72 -27.73
N THR A 62 17.69 -5.73 -26.40
CA THR A 62 16.92 -4.88 -25.48
C THR A 62 17.19 -3.38 -25.73
N ALA A 63 18.45 -3.00 -25.96
CA ALA A 63 18.80 -1.61 -26.25
C ALA A 63 18.18 -1.13 -27.58
N LEU A 64 18.07 -2.00 -28.57
CA LEU A 64 17.45 -1.69 -29.87
C LEU A 64 15.94 -1.39 -29.77
N LEU A 65 15.26 -1.84 -28.70
CA LEU A 65 13.86 -1.50 -28.46
C LEU A 65 13.65 -0.03 -28.12
N VAL A 66 14.71 0.68 -27.73
CA VAL A 66 14.68 2.10 -27.35
C VAL A 66 15.75 2.84 -28.18
N PRO A 67 15.52 3.01 -29.50
CA PRO A 67 16.55 3.56 -30.41
C PRO A 67 16.91 5.02 -30.11
N GLN A 68 16.14 5.72 -29.30
CA GLN A 68 16.41 7.09 -28.83
C GLN A 68 17.43 7.10 -27.68
N ALA A 69 17.66 5.96 -27.01
CA ALA A 69 18.68 5.86 -25.96
C ALA A 69 20.07 5.79 -26.60
N ASP A 70 20.94 6.66 -26.19
CA ASP A 70 22.33 6.70 -26.63
C ASP A 70 23.31 6.65 -25.43
N GLY A 71 24.60 6.63 -25.71
CA GLY A 71 25.65 6.72 -24.71
C GLY A 71 25.50 5.73 -23.53
N ASP A 72 25.47 6.23 -22.32
CA ASP A 72 25.37 5.41 -21.12
C ASP A 72 23.96 4.86 -20.89
N LEU A 73 22.94 5.51 -21.44
CA LEU A 73 21.58 5.02 -21.35
C LEU A 73 21.39 3.73 -22.19
N ALA A 74 21.94 3.68 -23.41
CA ALA A 74 21.95 2.47 -24.23
C ALA A 74 22.73 1.33 -23.55
N LYS A 75 23.87 1.63 -22.91
CA LYS A 75 24.65 0.64 -22.15
C LYS A 75 23.88 0.13 -20.93
N LEU A 76 23.15 1.01 -20.21
CA LEU A 76 22.29 0.63 -19.11
C LEU A 76 21.22 -0.35 -19.56
N LEU A 77 20.49 -0.04 -20.65
CA LEU A 77 19.45 -0.91 -21.19
C LEU A 77 20.02 -2.27 -21.63
N ALA A 78 21.17 -2.26 -22.30
CA ALA A 78 21.86 -3.50 -22.69
C ALA A 78 22.27 -4.32 -21.46
N GLY A 79 22.90 -3.69 -20.48
CA GLY A 79 23.33 -4.37 -19.25
C GLY A 79 22.14 -4.95 -18.46
N ALA A 80 21.12 -4.14 -18.22
CA ALA A 80 19.92 -4.54 -17.49
C ALA A 80 19.12 -5.64 -18.21
N GLY A 81 18.90 -5.49 -19.52
CA GLY A 81 18.19 -6.48 -20.33
C GLY A 81 18.93 -7.79 -20.52
N GLY A 82 20.28 -7.73 -20.60
CA GLY A 82 21.13 -8.92 -20.67
C GLY A 82 21.28 -9.67 -19.33
N CYS A 83 20.95 -9.03 -18.20
CA CYS A 83 20.99 -9.66 -16.88
C CYS A 83 19.60 -10.10 -16.37
N SER A 84 18.53 -9.41 -16.78
CA SER A 84 17.20 -9.61 -16.23
C SER A 84 16.15 -9.85 -17.30
N PRO A 85 15.67 -11.09 -17.47
CA PRO A 85 14.52 -11.39 -18.34
C PRO A 85 13.28 -10.57 -17.99
N TYR A 86 13.11 -10.24 -16.70
CA TYR A 86 12.00 -9.42 -16.23
C TYR A 86 12.11 -7.99 -16.77
N ILE A 87 13.25 -7.31 -16.56
CA ILE A 87 13.45 -5.94 -17.08
C ILE A 87 13.30 -5.92 -18.60
N ARG A 88 13.89 -6.88 -19.32
CA ARG A 88 13.72 -6.99 -20.78
C ARG A 88 12.25 -7.04 -21.17
N SER A 89 11.45 -7.91 -20.54
CA SER A 89 10.01 -8.02 -20.83
C SER A 89 9.24 -6.73 -20.52
N LEU A 90 9.69 -5.94 -19.55
CA LEU A 90 9.13 -4.63 -19.27
C LEU A 90 9.49 -3.60 -20.34
N VAL A 91 10.74 -3.56 -20.80
CA VAL A 91 11.17 -2.69 -21.90
C VAL A 91 10.40 -3.01 -23.18
N GLU A 92 10.23 -4.30 -23.51
CA GLU A 92 9.44 -4.74 -24.68
C GLU A 92 7.99 -4.18 -24.65
N LYS A 93 7.39 -4.05 -23.48
CA LYS A 93 5.99 -3.61 -23.34
C LYS A 93 5.82 -2.12 -23.17
N GLU A 94 6.81 -1.43 -22.63
CA GLU A 94 6.67 -0.06 -22.17
C GLU A 94 7.76 0.88 -22.77
N ALA A 95 8.41 0.49 -23.88
CA ALA A 95 9.47 1.27 -24.53
C ALA A 95 9.04 2.71 -24.85
N ASP A 96 7.85 2.89 -25.42
CA ASP A 96 7.32 4.20 -25.81
C ASP A 96 7.09 5.11 -24.58
N TRP A 97 6.67 4.52 -23.45
CA TRP A 97 6.50 5.25 -22.20
C TRP A 97 7.85 5.56 -21.54
N LEU A 98 8.83 4.68 -21.68
CA LEU A 98 10.13 4.81 -21.03
C LEU A 98 10.94 6.00 -21.56
N VAL A 99 10.85 6.28 -22.85
CA VAL A 99 11.60 7.38 -23.51
C VAL A 99 11.33 8.73 -22.83
N PRO A 100 10.10 9.23 -22.73
CA PRO A 100 9.84 10.50 -22.03
C PRO A 100 10.09 10.40 -20.51
N ALA A 101 9.98 9.21 -19.91
CA ALA A 101 10.23 9.02 -18.48
C ALA A 101 11.70 9.24 -18.08
N PHE A 102 12.64 9.10 -19.00
CA PHE A 102 14.04 9.41 -18.74
C PHE A 102 14.34 10.92 -18.62
N ASN A 103 13.49 11.79 -19.13
CA ASN A 103 13.68 13.23 -18.97
C ASN A 103 13.45 13.69 -17.52
N ASP A 104 12.46 13.09 -16.84
CA ASP A 104 12.15 13.35 -15.42
C ASP A 104 11.53 12.08 -14.80
N PRO A 105 12.33 11.15 -14.30
CA PRO A 105 11.85 9.88 -13.78
C PRO A 105 10.98 10.03 -12.53
N GLU A 106 11.21 11.05 -11.71
CA GLU A 106 10.40 11.37 -10.54
C GLU A 106 9.00 11.86 -10.94
N ALA A 107 8.93 12.76 -11.92
CA ALA A 107 7.65 13.21 -12.47
C ALA A 107 6.90 12.06 -13.16
N ALA A 108 7.59 11.21 -13.92
CA ALA A 108 6.96 10.07 -14.59
C ALA A 108 6.27 9.11 -13.61
N VAL A 109 6.88 8.84 -12.44
CA VAL A 109 6.24 8.06 -11.36
C VAL A 109 5.06 8.80 -10.78
N THR A 110 5.21 10.08 -10.42
CA THR A 110 4.15 10.90 -9.83
C THR A 110 2.93 11.01 -10.75
N ASP A 111 3.16 11.24 -12.04
CA ASP A 111 2.10 11.33 -13.04
C ASP A 111 1.37 9.99 -13.19
N GLN A 112 2.11 8.87 -13.19
CA GLN A 112 1.53 7.53 -13.25
C GLN A 112 0.62 7.25 -12.04
N LEU A 113 1.03 7.63 -10.82
CA LEU A 113 0.22 7.47 -9.61
C LEU A 113 -1.01 8.39 -9.64
N THR A 114 -0.85 9.62 -10.12
CA THR A 114 -1.93 10.60 -10.27
C THR A 114 -2.98 10.12 -11.28
N GLU A 115 -2.54 9.53 -12.38
CA GLU A 115 -3.42 9.00 -13.43
C GLU A 115 -4.28 7.84 -12.92
N LEU A 116 -3.74 6.98 -12.06
CA LEU A 116 -4.49 5.92 -11.39
C LEU A 116 -5.68 6.48 -10.58
N HIS A 117 -5.49 7.59 -9.87
CA HIS A 117 -6.56 8.23 -9.08
C HIS A 117 -7.68 8.82 -9.95
N ARG A 118 -7.38 9.24 -11.18
CA ARG A 118 -8.36 9.77 -12.15
C ARG A 118 -9.09 8.67 -12.92
N GLY A 119 -8.57 7.45 -12.88
CA GLY A 119 -9.08 6.32 -13.63
C GLY A 119 -10.45 5.82 -13.12
N SER A 120 -11.18 5.13 -14.00
CA SER A 120 -12.45 4.50 -13.62
C SER A 120 -12.22 3.14 -12.95
N VAL A 121 -13.06 2.81 -11.98
CA VAL A 121 -13.06 1.50 -11.29
C VAL A 121 -13.17 0.31 -12.26
N ALA A 122 -13.93 0.47 -13.36
CA ALA A 122 -14.09 -0.60 -14.35
C ALA A 122 -12.78 -1.02 -15.04
N LYS A 123 -11.82 -0.09 -15.17
CA LYS A 123 -10.50 -0.34 -15.78
C LYS A 123 -9.37 -0.49 -14.75
N LEU A 124 -9.67 -0.41 -13.46
CA LEU A 124 -8.69 -0.35 -12.38
C LEU A 124 -7.69 -1.52 -12.41
N SER A 125 -8.18 -2.74 -12.62
CA SER A 125 -7.33 -3.93 -12.63
C SER A 125 -6.25 -3.89 -13.72
N VAL A 126 -6.58 -3.41 -14.92
CA VAL A 126 -5.63 -3.26 -16.02
C VAL A 126 -4.69 -2.08 -15.77
N ALA A 127 -5.24 -0.94 -15.32
CA ALA A 127 -4.46 0.26 -15.04
C ALA A 127 -3.39 0.04 -13.95
N LEU A 128 -3.74 -0.65 -12.86
CA LEU A 128 -2.78 -0.99 -11.80
C LEU A 128 -1.65 -1.90 -12.29
N ARG A 129 -1.93 -2.87 -13.17
CA ARG A 129 -0.91 -3.75 -13.72
C ARG A 129 0.03 -3.02 -14.68
N GLN A 130 -0.52 -2.11 -15.48
CA GLN A 130 0.30 -1.25 -16.34
C GLN A 130 1.18 -0.32 -15.49
N ALA A 131 0.61 0.34 -14.49
CA ALA A 131 1.38 1.18 -13.58
C ALA A 131 2.47 0.38 -12.84
N LYS A 132 2.17 -0.86 -12.40
CA LYS A 132 3.16 -1.77 -11.82
C LYS A 132 4.36 -1.98 -12.75
N ARG A 133 4.12 -2.24 -14.05
CA ARG A 133 5.20 -2.45 -15.02
C ARG A 133 6.06 -1.19 -15.17
N ARG A 134 5.44 -0.03 -15.32
CA ARG A 134 6.11 1.26 -15.50
C ARG A 134 6.92 1.66 -14.28
N VAL A 135 6.30 1.62 -13.09
CA VAL A 135 6.99 1.92 -11.84
C VAL A 135 8.14 0.94 -11.59
N ALA A 136 7.93 -0.37 -11.79
CA ALA A 136 8.99 -1.36 -11.62
C ALA A 136 10.14 -1.18 -12.62
N LEU A 137 9.84 -0.79 -13.87
CA LEU A 137 10.85 -0.58 -14.91
C LEU A 137 11.74 0.62 -14.59
N ILE A 138 11.14 1.80 -14.39
CA ILE A 138 11.93 3.01 -14.14
C ILE A 138 12.69 2.92 -12.82
N THR A 139 12.06 2.34 -11.76
CA THR A 139 12.70 2.14 -10.47
C THR A 139 13.88 1.19 -10.58
N GLY A 140 13.71 0.06 -11.30
CA GLY A 140 14.78 -0.92 -11.49
C GLY A 140 15.96 -0.36 -12.30
N LEU A 141 15.69 0.43 -13.33
CA LEU A 141 16.75 1.09 -14.11
C LEU A 141 17.46 2.17 -13.29
N ALA A 142 16.73 2.97 -12.52
CA ALA A 142 17.30 4.02 -11.68
C ALA A 142 18.15 3.45 -10.53
N ASP A 143 17.72 2.33 -9.93
CA ASP A 143 18.52 1.60 -8.94
C ASP A 143 19.81 1.03 -9.55
N LEU A 144 19.73 0.31 -10.66
CA LEU A 144 20.88 -0.28 -11.35
C LEU A 144 21.89 0.78 -11.81
N ALA A 145 21.39 1.92 -12.27
CA ALA A 145 22.21 3.05 -12.71
C ALA A 145 22.82 3.86 -11.54
N GLY A 146 22.37 3.64 -10.30
CA GLY A 146 22.75 4.45 -9.13
C GLY A 146 22.20 5.87 -9.19
N VAL A 147 21.13 6.10 -9.95
CA VAL A 147 20.41 7.39 -10.06
C VAL A 147 19.60 7.65 -8.80
N TRP A 148 18.98 6.61 -8.23
CA TRP A 148 18.24 6.69 -6.98
C TRP A 148 18.94 5.97 -5.85
N SER A 149 18.79 6.50 -4.63
CA SER A 149 19.22 5.83 -3.40
C SER A 149 18.29 4.67 -3.06
N LEU A 150 18.73 3.77 -2.18
CA LEU A 150 17.91 2.67 -1.67
C LEU A 150 16.61 3.18 -1.04
N GLU A 151 16.70 4.28 -0.29
CA GLU A 151 15.54 4.89 0.38
C GLU A 151 14.52 5.40 -0.64
N THR A 152 14.97 6.04 -1.73
CA THR A 152 14.11 6.48 -2.82
C THR A 152 13.44 5.30 -3.50
N VAL A 153 14.18 4.26 -3.82
CA VAL A 153 13.66 3.03 -4.45
C VAL A 153 12.58 2.38 -3.59
N THR A 154 12.84 2.16 -2.31
CA THR A 154 11.89 1.51 -1.40
C THR A 154 10.67 2.39 -1.10
N SER A 155 10.86 3.70 -1.01
CA SER A 155 9.77 4.67 -0.83
C SER A 155 8.80 4.63 -2.01
N ILE A 156 9.30 4.69 -3.25
CA ILE A 156 8.48 4.64 -4.47
C ILE A 156 7.68 3.33 -4.56
N LEU A 157 8.33 2.20 -4.28
CA LEU A 157 7.66 0.90 -4.28
C LEU A 157 6.57 0.81 -3.20
N THR A 158 6.82 1.39 -2.04
CA THR A 158 5.86 1.45 -0.93
C THR A 158 4.68 2.36 -1.26
N GLU A 159 4.94 3.55 -1.83
CA GLU A 159 3.90 4.49 -2.24
C GLU A 159 2.99 3.89 -3.32
N PHE A 160 3.56 3.19 -4.30
CA PHE A 160 2.77 2.47 -5.29
C PHE A 160 1.88 1.38 -4.64
N ALA A 161 2.37 0.70 -3.61
CA ALA A 161 1.59 -0.30 -2.87
C ALA A 161 0.44 0.37 -2.09
N ASP A 162 0.67 1.51 -1.43
CA ASP A 162 -0.34 2.28 -0.70
C ASP A 162 -1.46 2.77 -1.63
N VAL A 163 -1.10 3.35 -2.77
CA VAL A 163 -2.05 3.79 -3.81
C VAL A 163 -2.85 2.60 -4.34
N SER A 164 -2.19 1.49 -4.62
CA SER A 164 -2.84 0.27 -5.11
C SER A 164 -3.85 -0.28 -4.10
N CYS A 165 -3.50 -0.34 -2.81
CA CYS A 165 -4.39 -0.76 -1.73
C CYS A 165 -5.59 0.20 -1.60
N THR A 166 -5.34 1.50 -1.63
CA THR A 166 -6.40 2.54 -1.52
C THR A 166 -7.44 2.40 -2.64
N LEU A 167 -6.99 2.30 -3.89
CA LEU A 167 -7.88 2.20 -5.04
C LEU A 167 -8.62 0.85 -5.08
N ALA A 168 -7.93 -0.25 -4.74
CA ALA A 168 -8.55 -1.57 -4.69
C ALA A 168 -9.59 -1.68 -3.56
N LEU A 169 -9.31 -1.09 -2.38
CA LEU A 169 -10.27 -0.99 -1.28
C LEU A 169 -11.51 -0.20 -1.69
N ARG A 170 -11.32 1.00 -2.27
CA ARG A 170 -12.41 1.84 -2.76
C ARG A 170 -13.29 1.09 -3.75
N ALA A 171 -12.71 0.37 -4.71
CA ALA A 171 -13.47 -0.44 -5.68
C ALA A 171 -14.28 -1.56 -5.00
N GLY A 172 -13.72 -2.19 -3.97
CA GLY A 172 -14.42 -3.19 -3.16
C GLY A 172 -15.63 -2.61 -2.42
N LEU A 173 -15.43 -1.46 -1.77
CA LEU A 173 -16.47 -0.76 -1.00
C LEU A 173 -17.57 -0.19 -1.90
N GLU A 174 -17.23 0.42 -3.03
CA GLU A 174 -18.19 0.92 -4.02
C GLU A 174 -19.13 -0.19 -4.50
N GLY A 175 -18.60 -1.39 -4.70
CA GLY A 175 -19.41 -2.56 -5.04
C GLY A 175 -20.40 -2.95 -3.94
N GLU A 176 -20.06 -2.81 -2.67
CA GLU A 176 -20.97 -3.09 -1.55
C GLU A 176 -21.99 -1.96 -1.33
N LEU A 177 -21.57 -0.71 -1.52
CA LEU A 177 -22.46 0.46 -1.47
C LEU A 177 -23.54 0.39 -2.54
N LYS A 178 -23.18 0.11 -3.79
CA LYS A 178 -24.15 -0.08 -4.91
C LYS A 178 -25.16 -1.21 -4.66
N ARG A 179 -24.81 -2.18 -3.84
CA ARG A 179 -25.69 -3.29 -3.42
C ARG A 179 -26.54 -2.97 -2.20
N GLY A 180 -26.42 -1.76 -1.64
CA GLY A 180 -27.12 -1.34 -0.42
C GLY A 180 -26.69 -2.09 0.84
N LYS A 181 -25.44 -2.61 0.90
CA LYS A 181 -24.93 -3.44 1.99
C LYS A 181 -24.12 -2.68 3.04
N LEU A 182 -24.05 -1.38 2.93
CA LEU A 182 -23.38 -0.46 3.85
C LEU A 182 -24.38 0.61 4.31
N PRO A 183 -25.26 0.30 5.28
CA PRO A 183 -26.28 1.24 5.76
C PRO A 183 -25.62 2.49 6.36
N GLY A 184 -26.15 3.65 6.02
CA GLY A 184 -25.66 4.95 6.49
C GLY A 184 -24.39 5.47 5.82
N VAL A 185 -23.78 4.67 4.94
CA VAL A 185 -22.60 5.07 4.14
C VAL A 185 -23.03 5.75 2.85
N THR A 186 -22.31 6.80 2.46
CA THR A 186 -22.51 7.55 1.21
C THR A 186 -21.29 7.41 0.29
N GLU A 187 -21.39 7.85 -0.96
CA GLU A 187 -20.24 7.88 -1.88
C GLU A 187 -19.08 8.74 -1.34
N GLY A 188 -19.39 9.82 -0.60
CA GLY A 188 -18.39 10.66 0.04
C GLY A 188 -17.53 9.94 1.08
N ASP A 189 -18.10 8.94 1.75
CA ASP A 189 -17.39 8.15 2.77
C ASP A 189 -16.39 7.15 2.17
N LEU A 190 -16.50 6.83 0.88
CA LEU A 190 -15.62 5.87 0.21
C LEU A 190 -14.16 6.35 0.18
N ALA A 191 -13.95 7.65 0.14
CA ALA A 191 -12.61 8.24 0.15
C ALA A 191 -11.85 7.96 1.46
N SER A 192 -12.57 7.89 2.59
CA SER A 192 -12.04 7.53 3.91
C SER A 192 -12.30 6.06 4.27
N GLY A 193 -12.53 5.18 3.29
CA GLY A 193 -12.73 3.75 3.52
C GLY A 193 -14.03 3.38 4.21
N ALA A 194 -15.02 4.30 4.31
CA ALA A 194 -16.33 4.07 4.94
C ALA A 194 -16.25 3.47 6.37
N GLY A 195 -15.19 3.80 7.11
CA GLY A 195 -14.89 3.25 8.44
C GLY A 195 -13.99 2.00 8.41
N MET A 196 -13.54 1.55 7.25
CA MET A 196 -12.56 0.48 7.12
C MET A 196 -11.14 1.05 7.01
N VAL A 197 -10.19 0.38 7.64
CA VAL A 197 -8.74 0.66 7.50
C VAL A 197 -7.99 -0.59 7.07
N VAL A 198 -6.96 -0.38 6.26
CA VAL A 198 -5.96 -1.38 5.93
C VAL A 198 -4.66 -0.97 6.60
N LEU A 199 -4.15 -1.82 7.48
CA LEU A 199 -2.84 -1.65 8.09
C LEU A 199 -1.81 -2.38 7.23
N ALA A 200 -0.76 -1.68 6.83
CA ALA A 200 0.43 -2.27 6.23
C ALA A 200 1.36 -2.78 7.33
N MET A 201 1.83 -4.00 7.16
CA MET A 201 2.74 -4.68 8.07
C MET A 201 4.11 -4.89 7.42
N GLY A 202 5.05 -5.42 8.16
CA GLY A 202 6.35 -5.84 7.64
C GLY A 202 7.12 -4.73 6.90
N LYS A 203 7.66 -5.05 5.72
CA LYS A 203 8.42 -4.09 4.90
C LYS A 203 7.57 -2.93 4.40
N MET A 204 6.34 -3.21 3.96
CA MET A 204 5.42 -2.15 3.52
C MET A 204 5.07 -1.21 4.67
N GLY A 205 4.83 -1.75 5.87
CA GLY A 205 4.55 -0.95 7.07
C GLY A 205 5.71 -0.05 7.47
N ALA A 206 6.96 -0.50 7.28
CA ALA A 206 8.16 0.28 7.56
C ALA A 206 8.53 1.30 6.46
N GLY A 207 7.84 1.32 5.31
CA GLY A 207 8.25 2.13 4.16
C GLY A 207 9.45 1.54 3.39
N GLU A 208 9.75 0.26 3.59
CA GLU A 208 10.93 -0.44 3.08
C GLU A 208 10.57 -1.54 2.08
N LEU A 209 9.46 -1.38 1.33
CA LEU A 209 9.04 -2.40 0.37
C LEU A 209 10.10 -2.54 -0.72
N ASN A 210 10.50 -3.79 -1.01
CA ASN A 210 11.43 -4.05 -2.09
C ASN A 210 10.78 -4.77 -3.27
N TYR A 211 11.57 -5.01 -4.33
CA TYR A 211 11.10 -5.71 -5.53
C TYR A 211 10.51 -7.07 -5.18
N SER A 212 9.39 -7.41 -5.82
CA SER A 212 8.75 -8.73 -5.71
C SER A 212 8.35 -9.17 -4.29
N SER A 213 8.35 -8.26 -3.30
CA SER A 213 7.84 -8.55 -1.96
C SER A 213 6.33 -8.78 -2.00
N ASP A 214 5.90 -9.68 -1.14
CA ASP A 214 4.49 -9.76 -0.75
C ASP A 214 4.14 -8.52 0.09
N ILE A 215 2.87 -8.14 0.10
CA ILE A 215 2.35 -7.13 1.00
C ILE A 215 1.53 -7.81 2.10
N ASP A 216 1.97 -7.62 3.34
CA ASP A 216 1.29 -8.13 4.53
C ASP A 216 0.30 -7.09 5.02
N LEU A 217 -0.99 -7.45 5.09
CA LEU A 217 -2.06 -6.52 5.43
C LEU A 217 -2.94 -7.06 6.55
N ILE A 218 -3.42 -6.15 7.41
CA ILE A 218 -4.50 -6.41 8.37
C ILE A 218 -5.65 -5.45 8.04
N CYS A 219 -6.84 -6.00 7.81
CA CYS A 219 -8.03 -5.22 7.49
C CYS A 219 -8.97 -5.16 8.70
N LEU A 220 -9.29 -3.94 9.14
CA LEU A 220 -10.15 -3.68 10.28
C LEU A 220 -11.24 -2.68 9.91
N PHE A 221 -12.33 -2.63 10.69
CA PHE A 221 -13.35 -1.60 10.56
C PHE A 221 -13.76 -1.05 11.95
N ASP A 222 -14.12 0.22 11.97
CA ASP A 222 -14.66 0.89 13.13
C ASP A 222 -16.16 0.60 13.25
N GLU A 223 -16.49 -0.28 14.15
CA GLU A 223 -17.87 -0.69 14.42
C GLU A 223 -18.72 0.42 15.02
N THR A 224 -18.13 1.40 15.67
CA THR A 224 -18.87 2.48 16.33
C THR A 224 -19.60 3.39 15.33
N ARG A 225 -19.28 3.27 14.05
CA ARG A 225 -19.93 4.01 12.96
C ARG A 225 -21.29 3.45 12.54
N PHE A 226 -21.66 2.27 13.03
CA PHE A 226 -22.84 1.54 12.59
C PHE A 226 -23.79 1.23 13.75
N GLU A 227 -25.07 1.11 13.45
CA GLU A 227 -26.07 0.66 14.42
C GLU A 227 -25.85 -0.83 14.75
N ARG A 228 -26.10 -1.22 15.99
CA ARG A 228 -25.89 -2.62 16.43
C ARG A 228 -26.72 -3.63 15.61
N GLY A 229 -27.89 -3.24 15.15
CA GLY A 229 -28.75 -4.08 14.30
C GLY A 229 -28.17 -4.39 12.93
N ASP A 230 -27.33 -3.51 12.39
CA ASP A 230 -26.73 -3.62 11.06
C ASP A 230 -25.40 -4.40 11.07
N TYR A 231 -24.87 -4.69 12.23
CA TYR A 231 -23.54 -5.31 12.44
C TYR A 231 -23.28 -6.56 11.61
N PRO A 232 -24.17 -7.57 11.55
CA PRO A 232 -23.91 -8.78 10.77
C PRO A 232 -23.78 -8.48 9.27
N GLU A 233 -24.60 -7.56 8.74
CA GLU A 233 -24.59 -7.19 7.33
C GLU A 233 -23.34 -6.37 6.97
N VAL A 234 -23.03 -5.38 7.77
CA VAL A 234 -21.82 -4.51 7.62
C VAL A 234 -20.54 -5.34 7.67
N ARG A 235 -20.41 -6.22 8.67
CA ARG A 235 -19.26 -7.14 8.78
C ARG A 235 -19.12 -8.00 7.52
N ALA A 236 -20.22 -8.57 7.05
CA ALA A 236 -20.21 -9.38 5.83
C ALA A 236 -19.84 -8.55 4.60
N ALA A 237 -20.28 -7.28 4.51
CA ALA A 237 -19.92 -6.37 3.43
C ALA A 237 -18.43 -6.06 3.43
N PHE A 238 -17.82 -5.73 4.58
CA PHE A 238 -16.39 -5.47 4.69
C PHE A 238 -15.52 -6.70 4.38
N VAL A 239 -15.96 -7.89 4.78
CA VAL A 239 -15.29 -9.14 4.39
C VAL A 239 -15.31 -9.32 2.87
N ARG A 240 -16.45 -9.04 2.19
CA ARG A 240 -16.51 -9.12 0.73
C ARG A 240 -15.70 -8.04 0.04
N ALA A 241 -15.71 -6.80 0.57
CA ALA A 241 -14.86 -5.70 0.07
C ALA A 241 -13.37 -6.06 0.16
N THR A 242 -12.92 -6.61 1.30
CA THR A 242 -11.55 -7.10 1.47
C THR A 242 -11.19 -8.19 0.45
N LYS A 243 -12.06 -9.19 0.26
CA LYS A 243 -11.82 -10.23 -0.74
C LYS A 243 -11.69 -9.68 -2.16
N ARG A 244 -12.51 -8.68 -2.52
CA ARG A 244 -12.39 -8.00 -3.81
C ARG A 244 -11.12 -7.17 -3.94
N MET A 245 -10.74 -6.46 -2.89
CA MET A 245 -9.46 -5.75 -2.84
C MET A 245 -8.30 -6.71 -3.13
N VAL A 246 -8.26 -7.84 -2.42
CA VAL A 246 -7.22 -8.87 -2.64
C VAL A 246 -7.27 -9.41 -4.07
N ALA A 247 -8.45 -9.69 -4.62
CA ALA A 247 -8.58 -10.18 -6.00
C ALA A 247 -8.04 -9.16 -7.02
N VAL A 248 -8.35 -7.85 -6.86
CA VAL A 248 -7.80 -6.80 -7.72
C VAL A 248 -6.28 -6.78 -7.69
N LEU A 249 -5.67 -6.97 -6.51
CA LEU A 249 -4.22 -6.91 -6.30
C LEU A 249 -3.51 -8.20 -6.73
N SER A 250 -4.07 -9.37 -6.40
CA SER A 250 -3.34 -10.65 -6.45
C SER A 250 -3.76 -11.57 -7.60
N ASP A 251 -4.94 -11.39 -8.22
CA ASP A 251 -5.38 -12.28 -9.29
C ASP A 251 -4.45 -12.17 -10.50
N LEU A 252 -4.02 -13.34 -11.00
CA LEU A 252 -3.18 -13.45 -12.18
C LEU A 252 -4.04 -13.26 -13.44
N SER A 253 -3.60 -12.36 -14.32
CA SER A 253 -4.19 -12.13 -15.64
C SER A 253 -3.10 -12.21 -16.72
N SER A 254 -3.47 -11.98 -18.00
CA SER A 254 -2.49 -11.82 -19.09
C SER A 254 -1.49 -10.69 -18.84
N GLU A 255 -1.89 -9.68 -18.03
CA GLU A 255 -1.06 -8.54 -17.63
C GLU A 255 -0.24 -8.79 -16.34
N GLY A 256 -0.29 -10.00 -15.77
CA GLY A 256 0.31 -10.34 -14.49
C GLY A 256 -0.59 -10.02 -13.30
N TYR A 257 0.02 -9.83 -12.13
CA TYR A 257 -0.62 -9.39 -10.89
C TYR A 257 0.00 -8.06 -10.41
N VAL A 258 -0.68 -7.36 -9.48
CA VAL A 258 -0.14 -6.13 -8.88
C VAL A 258 0.78 -6.48 -7.71
N PHE A 259 0.22 -7.11 -6.66
CA PHE A 259 0.95 -7.61 -5.49
C PHE A 259 0.39 -8.95 -5.04
N ARG A 260 1.25 -9.87 -4.61
CA ARG A 260 0.83 -10.98 -3.76
C ARG A 260 0.48 -10.40 -2.39
N THR A 261 -0.72 -10.73 -1.89
CA THR A 261 -1.27 -10.15 -0.67
C THR A 261 -1.41 -11.22 0.40
N ASP A 262 -0.83 -10.99 1.57
CA ASP A 262 -0.92 -11.87 2.72
C ASP A 262 -1.77 -11.22 3.83
N LEU A 263 -2.83 -11.91 4.25
CA LEU A 263 -3.71 -11.48 5.34
C LEU A 263 -3.53 -12.32 6.61
N ARG A 264 -2.50 -13.18 6.70
CA ARG A 264 -2.32 -14.13 7.81
C ARG A 264 -1.83 -13.49 9.10
N LEU A 265 -1.35 -12.24 9.08
CA LEU A 265 -0.92 -11.54 10.29
C LEU A 265 -2.08 -11.00 11.15
N ARG A 266 -3.35 -11.16 10.69
CA ARG A 266 -4.52 -10.80 11.51
C ARG A 266 -4.70 -11.72 12.72
N PRO A 267 -5.43 -11.28 13.78
CA PRO A 267 -5.71 -12.10 14.95
C PRO A 267 -6.29 -13.47 14.57
N ASP A 268 -5.66 -14.53 15.04
CA ASP A 268 -6.07 -15.93 14.83
C ASP A 268 -6.62 -16.23 13.43
N PRO A 269 -5.77 -16.27 12.38
CA PRO A 269 -6.22 -16.37 10.99
C PRO A 269 -6.96 -17.67 10.65
N GLY A 270 -6.89 -18.69 11.53
CA GLY A 270 -7.60 -19.97 11.36
C GLY A 270 -9.09 -19.85 11.61
N VAL A 271 -9.53 -18.91 12.44
CA VAL A 271 -10.95 -18.80 12.87
C VAL A 271 -11.55 -17.43 12.60
N THR A 272 -10.74 -16.37 12.46
CA THR A 272 -11.24 -15.01 12.25
C THR A 272 -11.46 -14.70 10.75
N PRO A 273 -12.44 -13.87 10.40
CA PRO A 273 -12.63 -13.40 9.04
C PRO A 273 -11.46 -12.50 8.59
N VAL A 274 -11.33 -12.31 7.28
CA VAL A 274 -10.27 -11.47 6.67
C VAL A 274 -10.40 -9.97 6.97
N CYS A 275 -11.55 -9.52 7.49
CA CYS A 275 -11.77 -8.20 8.05
C CYS A 275 -12.57 -8.33 9.33
N MET A 276 -12.15 -7.67 10.40
CA MET A 276 -12.79 -7.74 11.70
C MET A 276 -12.93 -6.34 12.32
N SER A 277 -13.75 -6.22 13.39
CA SER A 277 -13.91 -4.95 14.08
C SER A 277 -12.64 -4.57 14.87
N MET A 278 -12.40 -3.28 15.02
CA MET A 278 -11.27 -2.76 15.81
C MET A 278 -11.36 -3.19 17.27
N ALA A 279 -12.54 -3.09 17.91
CA ALA A 279 -12.71 -3.54 19.30
C ALA A 279 -12.50 -5.06 19.44
N GLY A 280 -12.92 -5.86 18.44
CA GLY A 280 -12.65 -7.30 18.45
C GLY A 280 -11.16 -7.62 18.35
N ALA A 281 -10.43 -6.89 17.54
CA ALA A 281 -8.97 -7.03 17.43
C ALA A 281 -8.26 -6.58 18.72
N GLU A 282 -8.66 -5.44 19.30
CA GLU A 282 -8.11 -4.92 20.55
C GLU A 282 -8.29 -5.92 21.70
N SER A 283 -9.52 -6.44 21.88
CA SER A 283 -9.82 -7.45 22.90
C SER A 283 -8.97 -8.73 22.73
N TYR A 284 -8.74 -9.16 21.49
CA TYR A 284 -7.85 -10.28 21.21
C TYR A 284 -6.40 -9.99 21.64
N TYR A 285 -5.84 -8.86 21.25
CA TYR A 285 -4.45 -8.52 21.58
C TYR A 285 -4.24 -8.29 23.05
N GLU A 286 -5.23 -7.76 23.78
CA GLU A 286 -5.19 -7.61 25.23
C GLU A 286 -5.17 -8.94 25.99
N SER A 287 -5.95 -9.92 25.50
CA SER A 287 -6.18 -11.19 26.21
C SER A 287 -5.34 -12.36 25.71
N GLN A 288 -5.08 -12.45 24.38
CA GLN A 288 -4.49 -13.61 23.73
C GLN A 288 -3.28 -13.30 22.85
N GLY A 289 -2.95 -12.01 22.68
CA GLY A 289 -1.90 -11.56 21.78
C GLY A 289 -0.54 -12.20 22.07
N ARG A 290 0.08 -12.76 21.04
CA ARG A 290 1.33 -13.53 21.11
C ARG A 290 2.55 -12.61 20.91
N THR A 291 3.72 -13.08 21.34
CA THR A 291 4.98 -12.32 21.24
C THR A 291 5.34 -11.98 19.79
N TRP A 292 5.14 -12.91 18.83
CA TRP A 292 5.42 -12.64 17.42
C TRP A 292 4.49 -11.60 16.81
N GLU A 293 3.23 -11.51 17.25
CA GLU A 293 2.29 -10.48 16.81
C GLU A 293 2.73 -9.10 17.27
N ARG A 294 3.26 -8.97 18.48
CA ARG A 294 3.88 -7.71 18.95
C ARG A 294 5.01 -7.26 18.05
N ALA A 295 5.91 -8.18 17.68
CA ALA A 295 7.01 -7.89 16.78
C ALA A 295 6.50 -7.44 15.39
N ALA A 296 5.44 -8.07 14.88
CA ALA A 296 4.82 -7.68 13.61
C ALA A 296 4.27 -6.24 13.66
N TYR A 297 3.67 -5.85 14.79
CA TYR A 297 3.10 -4.50 14.96
C TYR A 297 4.13 -3.38 15.12
N ILE A 298 5.40 -3.67 15.39
CA ILE A 298 6.47 -2.64 15.47
C ILE A 298 6.56 -1.81 14.18
N LYS A 299 6.32 -2.46 13.05
CA LYS A 299 6.36 -1.84 11.71
C LYS A 299 4.98 -1.50 11.14
N ALA A 300 3.91 -1.65 11.93
CA ALA A 300 2.56 -1.41 11.46
C ALA A 300 2.27 0.08 11.26
N ARG A 301 1.59 0.41 10.16
CA ARG A 301 1.01 1.74 9.91
C ARG A 301 -0.30 1.63 9.13
N PRO A 302 -1.21 2.62 9.24
CA PRO A 302 -2.34 2.72 8.33
C PRO A 302 -1.84 3.03 6.91
N ALA A 303 -2.35 2.32 5.90
CA ALA A 303 -1.94 2.47 4.50
C ALA A 303 -3.11 2.85 3.59
N ALA A 304 -4.34 2.44 3.90
CA ALA A 304 -5.52 2.76 3.11
C ALA A 304 -6.77 2.84 3.98
N GLY A 305 -7.80 3.53 3.51
CA GLY A 305 -9.08 3.69 4.19
C GLY A 305 -9.04 4.80 5.24
N ASP A 306 -9.62 4.56 6.42
CA ASP A 306 -9.66 5.53 7.54
C ASP A 306 -8.32 5.56 8.29
N LEU A 307 -7.39 6.33 7.76
CA LEU A 307 -6.03 6.44 8.32
C LEU A 307 -6.05 7.00 9.76
N ALA A 308 -7.00 7.89 10.09
CA ALA A 308 -7.11 8.47 11.41
C ALA A 308 -7.58 7.43 12.44
N ALA A 309 -8.62 6.67 12.14
CA ALA A 309 -9.08 5.57 12.99
C ALA A 309 -8.01 4.48 13.14
N GLY A 310 -7.30 4.15 12.05
CA GLY A 310 -6.17 3.23 12.09
C GLY A 310 -5.03 3.71 12.99
N GLY A 311 -4.71 5.01 12.95
CA GLY A 311 -3.72 5.62 13.83
C GLY A 311 -4.12 5.55 15.30
N GLN A 312 -5.39 5.81 15.62
CA GLN A 312 -5.95 5.69 16.97
C GLN A 312 -5.90 4.24 17.46
N PHE A 313 -6.27 3.28 16.62
CA PHE A 313 -6.18 1.85 16.93
C PHE A 313 -4.73 1.43 17.24
N LEU A 314 -3.76 1.82 16.42
CA LEU A 314 -2.35 1.53 16.70
C LEU A 314 -1.87 2.18 18.00
N GLN A 315 -2.40 3.35 18.34
CA GLN A 315 -2.09 4.02 19.61
C GLN A 315 -2.67 3.27 20.81
N SER A 316 -3.90 2.72 20.72
CA SER A 316 -4.49 1.90 21.79
C SER A 316 -3.70 0.60 22.01
N LEU A 317 -3.10 0.04 20.95
CA LEU A 317 -2.25 -1.15 21.04
C LEU A 317 -0.83 -0.91 21.57
N ARG A 318 -0.39 0.33 21.78
CA ARG A 318 0.98 0.61 22.27
C ARG A 318 1.35 -0.14 23.54
N PRO A 319 0.47 -0.27 24.58
CA PRO A 319 0.79 -1.06 25.78
C PRO A 319 1.04 -2.55 25.50
N PHE A 320 0.35 -3.09 24.48
CA PHE A 320 0.57 -4.46 24.03
C PHE A 320 1.91 -4.59 23.30
N VAL A 321 2.22 -3.70 22.34
CA VAL A 321 3.44 -3.74 21.53
C VAL A 321 4.68 -3.44 22.36
N TRP A 322 4.64 -2.37 23.17
CA TRP A 322 5.77 -1.83 23.92
C TRP A 322 5.62 -2.08 25.43
N ARG A 323 5.81 -3.35 25.86
CA ARG A 323 5.81 -3.68 27.30
C ARG A 323 7.02 -3.08 28.01
N ARG A 324 6.79 -2.48 29.17
CA ARG A 324 7.88 -1.99 30.03
C ARG A 324 8.72 -3.12 30.65
N HIS A 325 8.12 -4.28 30.85
CA HIS A 325 8.78 -5.44 31.43
C HIS A 325 8.55 -6.66 30.53
N LEU A 326 9.63 -7.26 30.06
CA LEU A 326 9.64 -8.56 29.38
C LEU A 326 9.87 -9.63 30.47
N ASP A 327 9.00 -10.62 30.53
CA ASP A 327 9.27 -11.83 31.32
C ASP A 327 10.24 -12.75 30.53
N PHE A 328 10.80 -13.74 31.25
CA PHE A 328 11.76 -14.67 30.63
C PHE A 328 11.17 -15.43 29.44
N ALA A 329 9.87 -15.77 29.49
CA ALA A 329 9.20 -16.46 28.40
C ALA A 329 9.14 -15.59 27.14
N ALA A 330 8.81 -14.30 27.27
CA ALA A 330 8.78 -13.36 26.14
C ALA A 330 10.19 -13.14 25.52
N ILE A 331 11.24 -13.15 26.34
CA ILE A 331 12.63 -13.06 25.86
C ILE A 331 13.00 -14.32 25.08
N GLN A 332 12.66 -15.50 25.61
CA GLN A 332 12.91 -16.79 24.95
C GLN A 332 12.15 -16.89 23.63
N ASP A 333 10.85 -16.53 23.62
CA ASP A 333 10.04 -16.49 22.39
C ASP A 333 10.63 -15.57 21.31
N ALA A 334 11.14 -14.39 21.71
CA ALA A 334 11.79 -13.47 20.77
C ALA A 334 13.10 -14.05 20.22
N HIS A 335 13.87 -14.77 21.08
CA HIS A 335 15.08 -15.45 20.65
C HIS A 335 14.79 -16.59 19.66
N ASP A 336 13.82 -17.42 19.98
CA ASP A 336 13.39 -18.55 19.13
C ASP A 336 12.82 -18.07 17.78
N MET A 337 12.10 -16.97 17.80
CA MET A 337 11.60 -16.34 16.57
C MET A 337 12.76 -15.86 15.67
N ARG A 338 13.80 -15.23 16.26
CA ARG A 338 15.00 -14.80 15.51
C ARG A 338 15.74 -15.97 14.85
N LEU A 339 15.69 -17.16 15.44
CA LEU A 339 16.33 -18.36 14.88
C LEU A 339 15.53 -18.99 13.72
N ARG A 340 14.26 -18.60 13.53
CA ARG A 340 13.36 -19.11 12.48
C ARG A 340 13.23 -18.19 11.27
N ILE A 341 13.72 -16.97 11.37
CA ILE A 341 13.82 -15.97 10.29
C ILE A 341 15.19 -16.09 9.62
#